data_77df77e8e5b4cb3e4189c4faa0623b06
#
_entry.id   77df77e8e5b4cb3e4189c4faa0623b06
#
_cell.length_a   1.000
_cell.length_b   1.000
_cell.length_c   1.000
_cell.angle_alpha   90.00
_cell.angle_beta   90.00
_cell.angle_gamma   90.00
#
_symmetry.space_group_name_H-M   'P 1'
#
loop_
_entity.id
_entity.type
_entity.pdbx_description
1 polymer ?
#
loop_
_entity_poly.entity_id
_entity_poly.type
_entity_poly.pdbx_seq_one_letter_code
_entity_poly.pdbx_strand_id
1 'polypeptide(L)'
;MLCRNCLGALEYAFSRKRGRRYTAEEGPAVETAIVAVCRCPEDGGYSTVYESDIVRNKQYCLCDIRSVLENKADYCLASPRTRSYWRSWFCKVWASVVGKIHRCIGPSLSEYEIACALAAFLKGCGESWLRYVLDLFYTQSNNLCIFLDILGPMIGFRGENLQETLVEEGAERRKPPRGG
;
A
#
# COMPACT_ATOMS: atom_id res chain seq x y z
N MET A 1 7.99 6.07 -13.17
CA MET A 1 7.46 5.93 -11.79
C MET A 1 7.25 7.31 -11.22
N LEU A 2 6.19 7.51 -10.43
CA LEU A 2 5.84 8.83 -9.88
C LEU A 2 6.22 8.95 -8.41
N CYS A 3 6.60 10.13 -8.00
CA CYS A 3 6.82 10.50 -6.60
C CYS A 3 5.50 10.38 -5.83
N ARG A 4 5.56 9.81 -4.62
CA ARG A 4 4.37 9.64 -3.78
C ARG A 4 3.89 10.94 -3.14
N ASN A 5 4.75 11.96 -3.09
CA ASN A 5 4.44 13.24 -2.46
C ASN A 5 3.87 14.26 -3.45
N CYS A 6 4.51 14.43 -4.62
CA CYS A 6 4.17 15.47 -5.58
C CYS A 6 3.68 14.94 -6.93
N LEU A 7 3.68 13.60 -7.13
CA LEU A 7 3.37 12.92 -8.40
C LEU A 7 4.34 13.25 -9.55
N GLY A 8 5.42 14.00 -9.31
CA GLY A 8 6.47 14.26 -10.28
C GLY A 8 7.21 12.98 -10.68
N ALA A 9 7.84 12.98 -11.84
CA ALA A 9 8.61 11.84 -12.32
C ALA A 9 9.83 11.60 -11.42
N LEU A 10 10.05 10.36 -11.04
CA LEU A 10 11.25 9.96 -10.28
C LEU A 10 12.40 9.67 -11.23
N GLU A 11 13.58 10.19 -10.91
CA GLU A 11 14.83 9.94 -11.61
C GLU A 11 15.66 8.90 -10.88
N TYR A 12 16.32 8.00 -11.63
CA TYR A 12 17.23 7.03 -11.04
C TYR A 12 18.42 7.75 -10.39
N ALA A 13 18.71 7.38 -9.14
CA ALA A 13 19.84 7.93 -8.39
C ALA A 13 20.95 6.89 -8.23
N PHE A 14 20.65 5.74 -7.66
CA PHE A 14 21.60 4.64 -7.45
C PHE A 14 20.88 3.33 -7.15
N SER A 15 21.62 2.23 -7.12
CA SER A 15 21.13 0.92 -6.68
C SER A 15 21.74 0.53 -5.33
N ARG A 16 20.99 -0.23 -4.54
CA ARG A 16 21.49 -0.83 -3.30
C ARG A 16 21.16 -2.32 -3.22
N LYS A 17 22.03 -3.06 -2.56
CA LYS A 17 21.83 -4.49 -2.26
C LYS A 17 20.85 -4.64 -1.10
N ARG A 18 19.96 -5.64 -1.19
CA ARG A 18 19.04 -6.01 -0.14
C ARG A 18 18.91 -7.54 -0.06
N GLY A 19 19.08 -8.09 1.14
CA GLY A 19 18.80 -9.50 1.38
C GLY A 19 17.30 -9.78 1.30
N ARG A 20 16.94 -10.86 0.60
CA ARG A 20 15.61 -11.40 0.48
C ARG A 20 15.62 -12.86 0.93
N ARG A 21 14.68 -13.25 1.78
CA ARG A 21 14.45 -14.62 2.20
C ARG A 21 13.20 -15.14 1.52
N TYR A 22 13.24 -16.39 1.08
CA TYR A 22 12.08 -17.07 0.50
C TYR A 22 12.15 -18.57 0.80
N THR A 23 11.02 -19.22 0.69
CA THR A 23 10.91 -20.66 0.82
C THR A 23 11.07 -21.29 -0.56
N ALA A 24 12.20 -21.94 -0.80
CA ALA A 24 12.46 -22.75 -1.98
C ALA A 24 12.05 -24.20 -1.74
N GLU A 25 11.99 -25.02 -2.79
CA GLU A 25 11.67 -26.45 -2.69
C GLU A 25 12.67 -27.19 -1.79
N GLU A 26 13.94 -26.79 -1.82
CA GLU A 26 15.03 -27.40 -1.03
C GLU A 26 15.15 -26.83 0.37
N GLY A 27 14.37 -25.84 0.76
CA GLY A 27 14.43 -25.20 2.08
C GLY A 27 14.54 -23.69 2.06
N PRO A 28 14.95 -23.07 3.19
CA PRO A 28 15.07 -21.63 3.27
C PRO A 28 16.23 -21.14 2.41
N ALA A 29 15.94 -20.20 1.50
CA ALA A 29 16.92 -19.57 0.66
C ALA A 29 17.08 -18.09 1.00
N VAL A 30 18.29 -17.57 0.80
CA VAL A 30 18.62 -16.16 0.93
C VAL A 30 19.24 -15.68 -0.38
N GLU A 31 18.66 -14.68 -0.95
CA GLU A 31 19.13 -14.05 -2.18
C GLU A 31 19.42 -12.58 -1.95
N THR A 32 20.35 -12.02 -2.72
CA THR A 32 20.61 -10.59 -2.74
C THR A 32 19.89 -9.96 -3.93
N ALA A 33 18.82 -9.24 -3.65
CA ALA A 33 18.13 -8.41 -4.63
C ALA A 33 18.83 -7.05 -4.77
N ILE A 34 18.87 -6.55 -6.00
CA ILE A 34 19.31 -5.17 -6.28
C ILE A 34 18.06 -4.31 -6.42
N VAL A 35 17.90 -3.34 -5.55
CA VAL A 35 16.76 -2.43 -5.58
C VAL A 35 17.20 -1.04 -6.03
N ALA A 36 16.47 -0.45 -6.97
CA ALA A 36 16.72 0.91 -7.44
C ALA A 36 16.26 1.92 -6.39
N VAL A 37 17.06 2.96 -6.21
CA VAL A 37 16.70 4.15 -5.43
C VAL A 37 16.57 5.31 -6.41
N CYS A 38 15.42 5.94 -6.41
CA CYS A 38 15.13 7.09 -7.27
C CYS A 38 14.97 8.34 -6.41
N ARG A 39 15.33 9.48 -6.99
CA ARG A 39 15.19 10.80 -6.38
C ARG A 39 14.05 11.56 -7.07
N CYS A 40 13.28 12.28 -6.31
CA CYS A 40 12.35 13.26 -6.86
C CYS A 40 13.08 14.59 -7.08
N PRO A 41 13.11 15.14 -8.30
CA PRO A 41 13.77 16.43 -8.56
C PRO A 41 13.03 17.59 -7.88
N GLU A 42 11.72 17.48 -7.68
CA GLU A 42 10.89 18.57 -7.13
C GLU A 42 10.95 18.66 -5.60
N ASP A 43 10.82 17.52 -4.88
CA ASP A 43 10.83 17.51 -3.41
C ASP A 43 12.17 17.10 -2.81
N GLY A 44 13.13 16.66 -3.64
CA GLY A 44 14.45 16.19 -3.24
C GLY A 44 14.45 14.85 -2.50
N GLY A 45 13.29 14.26 -2.28
CA GLY A 45 13.11 13.01 -1.52
C GLY A 45 13.58 11.78 -2.29
N TYR A 46 14.03 10.76 -1.55
CA TYR A 46 14.44 9.48 -2.12
C TYR A 46 13.35 8.43 -1.94
N SER A 47 13.07 7.68 -3.00
CA SER A 47 12.14 6.56 -3.02
C SER A 47 12.84 5.29 -3.46
N THR A 48 12.68 4.20 -2.69
CA THR A 48 13.16 2.88 -3.12
C THR A 48 12.08 2.19 -3.95
N VAL A 49 12.47 1.75 -5.14
CA VAL A 49 11.65 0.96 -6.05
C VAL A 49 11.81 -0.50 -5.66
N TYR A 50 10.76 -1.13 -5.24
CA TYR A 50 10.74 -2.55 -4.89
C TYR A 50 10.16 -3.36 -6.04
N GLU A 51 10.79 -4.49 -6.35
CA GLU A 51 10.20 -5.51 -7.21
C GLU A 51 8.88 -6.02 -6.62
N SER A 52 8.06 -6.63 -7.46
CA SER A 52 6.69 -7.04 -7.10
C SER A 52 6.61 -8.00 -5.91
N ASP A 53 7.65 -8.77 -5.68
CA ASP A 53 7.74 -9.78 -4.64
C ASP A 53 8.46 -9.34 -3.35
N ILE A 54 8.98 -8.10 -3.33
CA ILE A 54 9.65 -7.54 -2.16
C ILE A 54 8.71 -6.62 -1.38
N VAL A 55 8.48 -6.94 -0.12
CA VAL A 55 7.71 -6.10 0.80
C VAL A 55 8.63 -5.12 1.52
N ARG A 56 8.26 -3.84 1.52
CA ARG A 56 9.02 -2.80 2.22
C ARG A 56 9.21 -3.16 3.70
N ASN A 57 10.46 -3.06 4.17
CA ASN A 57 10.86 -3.37 5.56
C ASN A 57 10.61 -4.83 6.00
N LYS A 58 10.44 -5.76 5.05
CA LYS A 58 10.37 -7.19 5.33
C LYS A 58 11.52 -7.90 4.62
N GLN A 59 12.07 -8.93 5.28
CA GLN A 59 13.15 -9.74 4.71
C GLN A 59 12.63 -10.90 3.84
N TYR A 60 11.38 -11.30 4.05
CA TYR A 60 10.74 -12.40 3.33
C TYR A 60 9.99 -11.89 2.09
N CYS A 61 9.85 -12.75 1.10
CA CYS A 61 9.11 -12.44 -0.12
C CYS A 61 7.60 -12.27 0.16
N LEU A 62 6.93 -11.66 -0.79
CA LEU A 62 5.48 -11.43 -0.72
C LEU A 62 4.69 -12.74 -0.66
N CYS A 63 5.13 -13.77 -1.42
CA CYS A 63 4.49 -15.07 -1.48
C CYS A 63 4.49 -15.79 -0.11
N ASP A 64 5.60 -15.76 0.64
CA ASP A 64 5.68 -16.35 1.98
C ASP A 64 4.74 -15.63 2.96
N ILE A 65 4.72 -14.30 2.92
CA ILE A 65 3.83 -13.52 3.79
C ILE A 65 2.37 -13.80 3.44
N ARG A 66 2.04 -13.85 2.15
CA ARG A 66 0.70 -14.15 1.66
C ARG A 66 0.23 -15.52 2.12
N SER A 67 1.03 -16.56 1.95
CA SER A 67 0.67 -17.92 2.36
C SER A 67 0.36 -18.04 3.84
N VAL A 68 1.09 -17.31 4.69
CA VAL A 68 0.80 -17.23 6.14
C VAL A 68 -0.53 -16.52 6.41
N LEU A 69 -0.83 -15.46 5.69
CA LEU A 69 -2.10 -14.73 5.85
C LEU A 69 -3.31 -15.52 5.36
N GLU A 70 -3.13 -16.35 4.32
CA GLU A 70 -4.14 -17.25 3.77
C GLU A 70 -4.28 -18.57 4.57
N ASN A 71 -3.53 -18.75 5.68
CA ASN A 71 -3.45 -19.99 6.44
C ASN A 71 -2.94 -21.21 5.64
N LYS A 72 -2.17 -20.97 4.58
CA LYS A 72 -1.48 -21.98 3.76
C LYS A 72 0.00 -22.10 4.17
N ALA A 73 0.28 -21.97 5.46
CA ALA A 73 1.64 -21.78 5.98
C ALA A 73 2.47 -23.06 6.13
N ASP A 74 1.98 -24.21 5.70
CA ASP A 74 2.66 -25.50 5.85
C ASP A 74 4.04 -25.51 5.18
N TYR A 75 4.20 -24.72 4.13
CA TYR A 75 5.46 -24.60 3.38
C TYR A 75 6.32 -23.40 3.79
N CYS A 76 5.82 -22.48 4.63
CA CYS A 76 6.58 -21.29 5.01
C CYS A 76 7.55 -21.58 6.15
N LEU A 77 8.83 -21.42 5.90
CA LEU A 77 9.93 -21.67 6.86
C LEU A 77 10.15 -20.54 7.88
N ALA A 78 9.32 -19.50 7.88
CA ALA A 78 9.35 -18.47 8.89
C ALA A 78 8.96 -19.03 10.26
N SER A 79 9.67 -18.60 11.32
CA SER A 79 9.37 -19.02 12.68
C SER A 79 7.92 -18.69 13.08
N PRO A 80 7.31 -19.44 14.02
CA PRO A 80 5.96 -19.15 14.51
C PRO A 80 5.80 -17.70 15.00
N ARG A 81 6.84 -17.15 15.66
CA ARG A 81 6.87 -15.75 16.10
C ARG A 81 6.80 -14.78 14.92
N THR A 82 7.54 -15.05 13.85
CA THR A 82 7.54 -14.24 12.63
C THR A 82 6.16 -14.28 11.95
N ARG A 83 5.56 -15.46 11.85
CA ARG A 83 4.20 -15.64 11.28
C ARG A 83 3.14 -14.89 12.08
N SER A 84 3.18 -14.98 13.41
CA SER A 84 2.28 -14.22 14.29
C SER A 84 2.47 -12.72 14.14
N TYR A 85 3.72 -12.28 14.06
CA TYR A 85 4.03 -10.87 13.78
C TYR A 85 3.44 -10.38 12.45
N TRP A 86 3.50 -11.18 11.37
CA TRP A 86 2.91 -10.80 10.07
C TRP A 86 1.40 -10.68 10.13
N ARG A 87 0.71 -11.57 10.83
CA ARG A 87 -0.74 -11.47 11.04
C ARG A 87 -1.11 -10.18 11.78
N SER A 88 -0.45 -9.92 12.90
CA SER A 88 -0.68 -8.68 13.67
C SER A 88 -0.34 -7.41 12.86
N TRP A 89 0.75 -7.42 12.12
CA TRP A 89 1.13 -6.34 11.24
C TRP A 89 0.09 -6.11 10.14
N PHE A 90 -0.39 -7.19 9.51
CA PHE A 90 -1.40 -7.08 8.45
C PHE A 90 -2.73 -6.52 8.98
N CYS A 91 -3.16 -6.89 10.17
CA CYS A 91 -4.35 -6.28 10.79
C CYS A 91 -4.22 -4.75 10.89
N LYS A 92 -3.03 -4.24 11.25
CA LYS A 92 -2.76 -2.79 11.30
C LYS A 92 -2.75 -2.15 9.91
N VAL A 93 -2.16 -2.82 8.92
CA VAL A 93 -2.18 -2.39 7.51
C VAL A 93 -3.61 -2.29 7.02
N TRP A 94 -4.41 -3.34 7.25
CA TRP A 94 -5.81 -3.41 6.85
C TRP A 94 -6.63 -2.26 7.46
N ALA A 95 -6.58 -2.10 8.78
CA ALA A 95 -7.28 -1.02 9.47
C ALA A 95 -6.87 0.37 8.93
N SER A 96 -5.57 0.56 8.66
CA SER A 96 -5.07 1.80 8.08
C SER A 96 -5.60 2.07 6.67
N VAL A 97 -5.70 1.03 5.82
CA VAL A 97 -6.24 1.15 4.45
C VAL A 97 -7.72 1.50 4.51
N VAL A 98 -8.51 0.76 5.30
CA VAL A 98 -9.94 1.01 5.48
C VAL A 98 -10.17 2.44 5.99
N GLY A 99 -9.45 2.87 7.03
CA GLY A 99 -9.57 4.22 7.58
C GLY A 99 -9.13 5.32 6.61
N LYS A 100 -8.18 5.06 5.71
CA LYS A 100 -7.82 6.00 4.63
C LYS A 100 -8.96 6.14 3.62
N ILE A 101 -9.53 5.02 3.17
CA ILE A 101 -10.65 5.01 2.23
C ILE A 101 -11.84 5.73 2.86
N HIS A 102 -12.17 5.43 4.12
CA HIS A 102 -13.26 6.07 4.84
C HIS A 102 -13.10 7.60 4.91
N ARG A 103 -11.90 8.10 5.19
CA ARG A 103 -11.64 9.55 5.18
C ARG A 103 -11.80 10.19 3.80
N CYS A 104 -11.53 9.46 2.72
CA CYS A 104 -11.70 9.98 1.35
C CYS A 104 -13.16 9.99 0.90
N ILE A 105 -13.93 8.97 1.29
CA ILE A 105 -15.35 8.82 0.90
C ILE A 105 -16.27 9.66 1.80
N GLY A 106 -15.81 9.98 3.02
CA GLY A 106 -16.62 10.63 4.04
C GLY A 106 -17.61 9.67 4.72
N PRO A 107 -18.61 10.21 5.44
CA PRO A 107 -19.52 9.42 6.29
C PRO A 107 -20.56 8.59 5.53
N SER A 108 -20.54 8.59 4.20
CA SER A 108 -21.52 7.89 3.36
C SER A 108 -21.51 6.37 3.55
N LEU A 109 -20.37 5.80 3.95
CA LEU A 109 -20.21 4.37 4.22
C LEU A 109 -19.45 4.18 5.54
N SER A 110 -19.85 3.19 6.32
CA SER A 110 -19.11 2.78 7.52
C SER A 110 -17.79 2.07 7.15
N GLU A 111 -16.82 2.08 8.07
CA GLU A 111 -15.58 1.31 7.90
C GLU A 111 -15.84 -0.18 7.65
N TYR A 112 -16.92 -0.73 8.23
CA TYR A 112 -17.31 -2.12 8.03
C TYR A 112 -17.75 -2.39 6.58
N GLU A 113 -18.59 -1.54 6.00
CA GLU A 113 -19.05 -1.67 4.61
C GLU A 113 -17.86 -1.54 3.64
N ILE A 114 -16.97 -0.59 3.89
CA ILE A 114 -15.73 -0.42 3.12
C ILE A 114 -14.86 -1.68 3.22
N ALA A 115 -14.68 -2.23 4.41
CA ALA A 115 -13.89 -3.44 4.62
C ALA A 115 -14.49 -4.64 3.87
N CYS A 116 -15.81 -4.80 3.87
CA CYS A 116 -16.52 -5.85 3.15
C CYS A 116 -16.36 -5.70 1.62
N ALA A 117 -16.54 -4.49 1.10
CA ALA A 117 -16.39 -4.20 -0.31
C ALA A 117 -14.95 -4.40 -0.79
N LEU A 118 -13.97 -3.93 -0.02
CA LEU A 118 -12.56 -4.13 -0.31
C LEU A 118 -12.19 -5.62 -0.29
N ALA A 119 -12.67 -6.38 0.68
CA ALA A 119 -12.45 -7.83 0.75
C ALA A 119 -13.06 -8.57 -0.45
N ALA A 120 -14.25 -8.16 -0.91
CA ALA A 120 -14.90 -8.72 -2.09
C ALA A 120 -14.08 -8.42 -3.37
N PHE A 121 -13.60 -7.20 -3.53
CA PHE A 121 -12.71 -6.81 -4.64
C PHE A 121 -11.42 -7.64 -4.65
N LEU A 122 -10.77 -7.78 -3.49
CA LEU A 122 -9.49 -8.50 -3.38
C LEU A 122 -9.60 -9.99 -3.69
N LYS A 123 -10.77 -10.60 -3.47
CA LYS A 123 -11.03 -11.98 -3.93
C LYS A 123 -10.88 -12.14 -5.44
N GLY A 124 -11.24 -11.12 -6.23
CA GLY A 124 -11.06 -11.09 -7.67
C GLY A 124 -9.61 -10.87 -8.10
N CYS A 125 -8.74 -10.36 -7.24
CA CYS A 125 -7.34 -10.07 -7.55
C CYS A 125 -6.41 -11.29 -7.52
N GLY A 126 -6.93 -12.48 -7.16
CA GLY A 126 -6.16 -13.71 -7.10
C GLY A 126 -4.89 -13.56 -6.24
N GLU A 127 -3.76 -14.01 -6.75
CA GLU A 127 -2.47 -13.96 -6.03
C GLU A 127 -1.93 -12.56 -5.77
N SER A 128 -2.42 -11.55 -6.47
CA SER A 128 -1.95 -10.16 -6.36
C SER A 128 -2.61 -9.37 -5.23
N TRP A 129 -3.59 -9.93 -4.52
CA TRP A 129 -4.40 -9.21 -3.53
C TRP A 129 -3.56 -8.50 -2.45
N LEU A 130 -2.54 -9.17 -1.93
CA LEU A 130 -1.69 -8.58 -0.87
C LEU A 130 -0.89 -7.40 -1.42
N ARG A 131 -0.43 -7.47 -2.66
CA ARG A 131 0.26 -6.37 -3.33
C ARG A 131 -0.64 -5.14 -3.44
N TYR A 132 -1.89 -5.32 -3.88
CA TYR A 132 -2.87 -4.22 -3.96
C TYR A 132 -3.10 -3.56 -2.59
N VAL A 133 -3.28 -4.36 -1.53
CA VAL A 133 -3.43 -3.80 -0.17
C VAL A 133 -2.21 -2.99 0.24
N LEU A 134 -1.01 -3.47 -0.05
CA LEU A 134 0.23 -2.75 0.29
C LEU A 134 0.39 -1.48 -0.54
N ASP A 135 0.02 -1.49 -1.80
CA ASP A 135 0.05 -0.30 -2.64
C ASP A 135 -0.92 0.76 -2.12
N LEU A 136 -2.14 0.39 -1.74
CA LEU A 136 -3.08 1.27 -1.04
C LEU A 136 -2.53 1.79 0.29
N PHE A 137 -1.90 0.92 1.08
CA PHE A 137 -1.30 1.30 2.35
C PHE A 137 -0.18 2.33 2.20
N TYR A 138 0.68 2.18 1.19
CA TYR A 138 1.80 3.10 0.94
C TYR A 138 1.42 4.33 0.12
N THR A 139 0.25 4.35 -0.51
CA THR A 139 -0.25 5.52 -1.25
C THR A 139 -0.68 6.61 -0.27
N GLN A 140 -0.33 7.85 -0.57
CA GLN A 140 -0.84 8.99 0.21
C GLN A 140 -2.33 9.21 -0.06
N SER A 141 -3.05 9.75 0.93
CA SER A 141 -4.50 9.95 0.85
C SER A 141 -4.92 10.80 -0.37
N ASN A 142 -4.12 11.80 -0.72
CA ASN A 142 -4.39 12.67 -1.87
C ASN A 142 -4.36 11.95 -3.23
N ASN A 143 -3.71 10.79 -3.31
CA ASN A 143 -3.56 10.00 -4.53
C ASN A 143 -4.48 8.77 -4.53
N LEU A 144 -5.27 8.61 -3.48
CA LEU A 144 -6.19 7.48 -3.34
C LEU A 144 -7.40 7.63 -4.29
N CYS A 145 -7.69 8.85 -4.74
CA CYS A 145 -8.81 9.13 -5.65
C CYS A 145 -8.77 8.29 -6.93
N ILE A 146 -7.57 8.05 -7.48
CA ILE A 146 -7.41 7.19 -8.67
C ILE A 146 -7.87 5.75 -8.40
N PHE A 147 -7.67 5.24 -7.18
CA PHE A 147 -8.15 3.92 -6.76
C PHE A 147 -9.64 3.92 -6.45
N LEU A 148 -10.19 5.04 -6.00
CA LEU A 148 -11.63 5.19 -5.73
C LEU A 148 -12.44 5.19 -7.01
N ASP A 149 -11.90 5.68 -8.13
CA ASP A 149 -12.53 5.57 -9.44
C ASP A 149 -12.71 4.10 -9.88
N ILE A 150 -11.81 3.22 -9.44
CA ILE A 150 -11.88 1.77 -9.71
C ILE A 150 -12.80 1.07 -8.69
N LEU A 151 -12.71 1.43 -7.42
CA LEU A 151 -13.51 0.82 -6.34
C LEU A 151 -14.91 1.43 -6.24
N GLY A 152 -15.08 2.70 -6.61
CA GLY A 152 -16.34 3.43 -6.48
C GLY A 152 -17.55 2.71 -7.07
N PRO A 153 -17.49 2.21 -8.32
CA PRO A 153 -18.60 1.43 -8.90
C PRO A 153 -18.94 0.16 -8.11
N MET A 154 -17.94 -0.48 -7.48
CA MET A 154 -18.12 -1.72 -6.74
C MET A 154 -18.73 -1.51 -5.34
N ILE A 155 -18.51 -0.34 -4.73
CA ILE A 155 -19.09 0.04 -3.43
C ILE A 155 -20.36 0.89 -3.58
N GLY A 156 -20.90 1.00 -4.82
CA GLY A 156 -22.09 1.82 -5.11
C GLY A 156 -21.84 3.33 -5.00
N PHE A 157 -20.58 3.73 -4.94
CA PHE A 157 -20.19 5.13 -4.85
C PHE A 157 -20.17 5.77 -6.24
N ARG A 158 -21.06 6.71 -6.49
CA ARG A 158 -21.02 7.57 -7.68
C ARG A 158 -20.19 8.81 -7.33
N GLY A 159 -19.02 8.93 -7.96
CA GLY A 159 -17.97 9.91 -7.64
C GLY A 159 -18.28 11.40 -7.92
N GLU A 160 -19.55 11.79 -7.99
CA GLU A 160 -19.95 13.17 -8.32
C GLU A 160 -19.53 14.21 -7.27
N ASN A 161 -19.18 13.76 -6.03
CA ASN A 161 -18.82 14.69 -4.93
C ASN A 161 -17.34 14.73 -4.55
N LEU A 162 -16.46 13.91 -5.15
CA LEU A 162 -15.04 13.85 -4.74
C LEU A 162 -14.24 15.07 -5.13
N GLN A 163 -14.56 15.70 -6.26
CA GLN A 163 -13.84 16.90 -6.71
C GLN A 163 -14.16 18.14 -5.87
N GLU A 164 -15.39 18.28 -5.37
CA GLU A 164 -15.79 19.40 -4.54
C GLU A 164 -15.13 19.37 -3.17
N THR A 165 -15.08 18.21 -2.50
CA THR A 165 -14.48 18.07 -1.16
C THR A 165 -12.98 18.33 -1.16
N LEU A 166 -12.26 17.92 -2.21
CA LEU A 166 -10.81 18.14 -2.32
C LEU A 166 -10.45 19.59 -2.63
N VAL A 167 -11.33 20.33 -3.32
CA VAL A 167 -11.15 21.77 -3.59
C VAL A 167 -11.33 22.58 -2.31
N GLU A 168 -12.30 22.23 -1.45
CA GLU A 168 -12.55 22.92 -0.19
C GLU A 168 -11.41 22.72 0.82
N GLU A 169 -10.91 21.48 1.02
CA GLU A 169 -9.77 21.22 1.91
C GLU A 169 -8.47 21.85 1.41
N GLY A 170 -8.26 21.93 0.09
CA GLY A 170 -7.12 22.62 -0.52
C GLY A 170 -7.16 24.14 -0.35
N ALA A 171 -8.35 24.74 -0.29
CA ALA A 171 -8.54 26.18 -0.10
C ALA A 171 -8.32 26.61 1.36
N GLU A 172 -8.72 25.81 2.34
CA GLU A 172 -8.51 26.13 3.76
C GLU A 172 -7.03 26.11 4.18
N ARG A 173 -6.21 25.25 3.59
CA ARG A 173 -4.75 25.17 3.88
C ARG A 173 -3.92 26.32 3.31
N ARG A 174 -4.48 27.17 2.44
CA ARG A 174 -3.78 28.31 1.80
C ARG A 174 -4.01 29.67 2.47
N LYS A 175 -4.69 29.71 3.62
CA LYS A 175 -4.79 30.99 4.35
C LYS A 175 -3.45 31.28 5.04
N PRO A 176 -2.75 32.39 4.70
CA PRO A 176 -1.52 32.77 5.38
C PRO A 176 -1.83 33.08 6.86
N PRO A 177 -0.90 32.84 7.78
CA PRO A 177 -1.08 33.19 9.18
C PRO A 177 -1.35 34.70 9.26
N ARG A 178 -2.44 35.08 9.92
CA ARG A 178 -2.74 36.47 10.22
C ARG A 178 -1.62 36.98 11.13
N GLY A 179 -0.79 37.87 10.59
CA GLY A 179 0.20 38.58 11.38
C GLY A 179 -0.51 39.37 12.49
N GLY A 180 -0.07 39.13 13.71
CA GLY A 180 -0.27 39.98 14.88
C GLY A 180 1.00 40.74 15.17
#